data_640a5df10f6fdf003f5e958e6e6952fd
#
_entry.id   640a5df10f6fdf003f5e958e6e6952fd
#
_cell.length_a   1.000
_cell.length_b   1.000
_cell.length_c   1.000
_cell.angle_alpha   90.00
_cell.angle_beta   90.00
_cell.angle_gamma   90.00
#
_symmetry.space_group_name_H-M   'P 1'
#
loop_
_entity.id
_entity.type
_entity.pdbx_description
1 polymer ?
#
loop_
_entity_poly.entity_id
_entity_poly.type
_entity_poly.pdbx_seq_one_letter_code
_entity_poly.pdbx_strand_id
1 'polypeptide(L)'
;DEFSFPVDIVPPAESANLPEVTAAQRAENDRRFNREDSIRNAYIATFPAKPAVAEFARSVGMKPDDVAGFIAASRGNHAEIMDFLRGASRKGCTGRALQLLATLSEKDLRDTPSAVLADHLYNTDKNADAATVLAPRVADEMLTPYRSFLQREIPAADAAAFRRDPQRLVAWCRDSLTLRPELCTVSTTISPEGVWRSRAADKLSRAIFFVAAARSLGL
;
A
#
# COMPACT_ATOMS: atom_id res chain seq x y z
N ASP A 1 -10.25 11.39 -31.62
CA ASP A 1 -10.58 12.79 -31.96
C ASP A 1 -9.81 13.70 -31.02
N GLU A 2 -8.78 14.37 -31.53
CA GLU A 2 -8.06 15.42 -30.79
C GLU A 2 -8.93 16.68 -30.77
N PHE A 3 -9.36 17.07 -29.56
CA PHE A 3 -9.97 18.38 -29.35
C PHE A 3 -8.87 19.39 -29.07
N SER A 4 -8.54 20.24 -30.06
CA SER A 4 -7.75 21.44 -29.82
C SER A 4 -8.67 22.65 -29.84
N PHE A 5 -8.74 23.39 -28.73
CA PHE A 5 -9.38 24.70 -28.70
C PHE A 5 -8.35 25.72 -28.22
N PRO A 6 -8.34 26.92 -28.82
CA PRO A 6 -7.42 27.95 -28.37
C PRO A 6 -7.86 28.42 -26.99
N VAL A 7 -7.01 28.25 -26.00
CA VAL A 7 -7.17 28.85 -24.68
C VAL A 7 -6.51 30.20 -24.71
N ASP A 8 -7.32 31.25 -24.81
CA ASP A 8 -6.82 32.63 -24.71
C ASP A 8 -6.64 32.93 -23.22
N ILE A 9 -5.45 32.65 -22.69
CA ILE A 9 -5.10 33.03 -21.33
C ILE A 9 -4.79 34.53 -21.33
N VAL A 10 -5.80 35.33 -21.07
CA VAL A 10 -5.59 36.74 -20.77
C VAL A 10 -4.99 36.83 -19.36
N PRO A 11 -3.71 37.20 -19.21
CA PRO A 11 -3.16 37.39 -17.88
C PRO A 11 -3.96 38.48 -17.15
N PRO A 12 -4.21 38.35 -15.84
CA PRO A 12 -4.86 39.39 -15.06
C PRO A 12 -4.07 40.69 -15.24
N ALA A 13 -4.78 41.80 -15.37
CA ALA A 13 -4.15 43.11 -15.52
C ALA A 13 -3.09 43.30 -14.40
N GLU A 14 -1.89 43.71 -14.77
CA GLU A 14 -0.78 43.94 -13.81
C GLU A 14 -1.07 45.04 -12.77
N SER A 15 -2.26 45.61 -12.82
CA SER A 15 -2.77 46.61 -11.86
C SER A 15 -3.31 46.05 -10.56
N ALA A 16 -3.19 44.72 -10.29
CA ALA A 16 -3.41 44.22 -8.95
C ALA A 16 -2.34 44.82 -8.03
N ASN A 17 -2.64 45.96 -7.41
CA ASN A 17 -1.86 46.52 -6.30
C ASN A 17 -1.91 45.55 -5.12
N LEU A 18 -1.11 44.48 -5.21
CA LEU A 18 -0.85 43.66 -4.05
C LEU A 18 -0.10 44.53 -3.04
N PRO A 19 -0.57 44.57 -1.80
CA PRO A 19 0.12 45.36 -0.78
C PRO A 19 1.57 44.88 -0.67
N GLU A 20 2.51 45.82 -0.71
CA GLU A 20 3.93 45.46 -0.54
C GLU A 20 4.11 44.76 0.81
N VAL A 21 4.73 43.59 0.75
CA VAL A 21 5.10 42.85 1.94
C VAL A 21 6.22 43.61 2.67
N THR A 22 5.96 44.02 3.88
CA THR A 22 6.95 44.75 4.70
C THR A 22 8.14 43.84 5.05
N ALA A 23 9.29 44.46 5.39
CA ALA A 23 10.49 43.76 5.84
C ALA A 23 10.18 42.86 7.07
N ALA A 24 9.32 43.33 7.99
CA ALA A 24 8.91 42.57 9.16
C ALA A 24 8.11 41.32 8.79
N GLN A 25 7.19 41.43 7.83
CA GLN A 25 6.41 40.27 7.33
C GLN A 25 7.30 39.26 6.61
N ARG A 26 8.28 39.72 5.83
CA ARG A 26 9.28 38.84 5.19
C ARG A 26 10.08 38.07 6.24
N ALA A 27 10.61 38.77 7.24
CA ALA A 27 11.40 38.19 8.32
C ALA A 27 10.56 37.14 9.12
N GLU A 28 9.28 37.41 9.34
CA GLU A 28 8.39 36.44 10.00
C GLU A 28 8.14 35.20 9.13
N ASN A 29 7.96 35.40 7.83
CA ASN A 29 7.79 34.29 6.88
C ASN A 29 9.08 33.43 6.84
N ASP A 30 10.24 34.05 6.78
CA ASP A 30 11.53 33.35 6.82
C ASP A 30 11.72 32.55 8.11
N ARG A 31 11.31 33.10 9.26
CA ARG A 31 11.33 32.38 10.53
C ARG A 31 10.40 31.12 10.49
N ARG A 32 9.22 31.24 9.89
CA ARG A 32 8.30 30.09 9.72
C ARG A 32 8.90 29.03 8.82
N PHE A 33 9.44 29.39 7.66
CA PHE A 33 10.13 28.47 6.78
C PHE A 33 11.28 27.73 7.46
N ASN A 34 12.15 28.49 8.15
CA ASN A 34 13.28 27.91 8.87
C ASN A 34 12.83 26.94 9.98
N ARG A 35 11.72 27.23 10.65
CA ARG A 35 11.13 26.33 11.64
C ARG A 35 10.62 25.05 11.01
N GLU A 36 9.88 25.14 9.90
CA GLU A 36 9.37 23.98 9.17
C GLU A 36 10.52 23.11 8.63
N ASP A 37 11.56 23.74 8.11
CA ASP A 37 12.75 23.01 7.65
C ASP A 37 13.48 22.33 8.82
N SER A 38 13.55 22.95 9.99
CA SER A 38 14.13 22.35 11.19
C SER A 38 13.35 21.11 11.62
N ILE A 39 12.01 21.16 11.60
CA ILE A 39 11.13 20.01 11.92
C ILE A 39 11.34 18.89 10.90
N ARG A 40 11.36 19.22 9.60
CA ARG A 40 11.59 18.26 8.53
C ARG A 40 12.97 17.59 8.65
N ASN A 41 14.02 18.38 8.89
CA ASN A 41 15.37 17.86 9.03
C ASN A 41 15.53 16.99 10.27
N ALA A 42 14.91 17.37 11.39
CA ALA A 42 14.88 16.54 12.60
C ALA A 42 14.18 15.19 12.33
N TYR A 43 13.08 15.19 11.58
CA TYR A 43 12.41 13.96 11.20
C TYR A 43 13.29 13.09 10.27
N ILE A 44 13.91 13.68 9.24
CA ILE A 44 14.82 12.94 8.34
C ILE A 44 16.02 12.37 9.10
N ALA A 45 16.52 13.07 10.11
CA ALA A 45 17.63 12.60 10.94
C ALA A 45 17.27 11.34 11.77
N THR A 46 16.00 11.00 11.92
CA THR A 46 15.58 9.74 12.54
C THR A 46 15.72 8.51 11.63
N PHE A 47 15.94 8.72 10.33
CA PHE A 47 16.07 7.61 9.39
C PHE A 47 17.41 6.89 9.59
N PRO A 48 17.44 5.54 9.49
CA PRO A 48 18.65 4.79 9.78
C PRO A 48 19.74 5.09 8.75
N ALA A 49 20.93 5.42 9.23
CA ALA A 49 22.11 5.60 8.41
C ALA A 49 22.62 4.24 7.84
N LYS A 50 23.36 4.27 6.74
CA LYS A 50 23.90 3.06 6.09
C LYS A 50 24.57 2.07 7.04
N PRO A 51 25.40 2.47 8.02
CA PRO A 51 26.00 1.52 8.96
C PRO A 51 24.96 0.77 9.81
N ALA A 52 23.94 1.47 10.29
CA ALA A 52 22.85 0.89 11.10
C ALA A 52 22.01 -0.10 10.26
N VAL A 53 21.73 0.23 8.98
CA VAL A 53 21.08 -0.69 8.04
C VAL A 53 21.92 -1.95 7.82
N ALA A 54 23.23 -1.82 7.66
CA ALA A 54 24.13 -2.94 7.46
C ALA A 54 24.23 -3.83 8.71
N GLU A 55 24.22 -3.24 9.90
CA GLU A 55 24.17 -3.98 11.17
C GLU A 55 22.84 -4.74 11.33
N PHE A 56 21.73 -4.07 11.05
CA PHE A 56 20.42 -4.69 11.05
C PHE A 56 20.38 -5.89 10.08
N ALA A 57 20.80 -5.71 8.83
CA ALA A 57 20.80 -6.77 7.83
C ALA A 57 21.55 -8.02 8.32
N ARG A 58 22.76 -7.83 8.86
CA ARG A 58 23.54 -8.92 9.47
C ARG A 58 22.82 -9.59 10.63
N SER A 59 22.14 -8.82 11.49
CA SER A 59 21.42 -9.34 12.65
C SER A 59 20.24 -10.25 12.28
N VAL A 60 19.70 -10.08 11.07
CA VAL A 60 18.59 -10.91 10.54
C VAL A 60 19.03 -11.92 9.47
N GLY A 61 20.35 -12.10 9.30
CA GLY A 61 20.91 -13.07 8.36
C GLY A 61 20.73 -12.70 6.88
N MET A 62 20.65 -11.40 6.56
CA MET A 62 20.50 -10.88 5.21
C MET A 62 21.76 -10.11 4.78
N LYS A 63 21.97 -9.98 3.46
CA LYS A 63 23.00 -9.10 2.94
C LYS A 63 22.53 -7.64 3.03
N PRO A 64 23.41 -6.68 3.41
CA PRO A 64 23.05 -5.27 3.47
C PRO A 64 22.43 -4.74 2.18
N ASP A 65 22.97 -5.12 1.03
CA ASP A 65 22.50 -4.64 -0.28
C ASP A 65 21.08 -5.13 -0.63
N ASP A 66 20.67 -6.31 -0.11
CA ASP A 66 19.35 -6.87 -0.37
C ASP A 66 18.23 -6.08 0.34
N VAL A 67 18.54 -5.38 1.44
CA VAL A 67 17.55 -4.68 2.27
C VAL A 67 17.67 -3.16 2.22
N ALA A 68 18.85 -2.64 1.88
CA ALA A 68 19.13 -1.19 1.96
C ALA A 68 18.18 -0.35 1.11
N GLY A 69 17.85 -0.81 -0.09
CA GLY A 69 16.91 -0.14 -1.00
C GLY A 69 15.52 -0.02 -0.40
N PHE A 70 14.99 -1.08 0.18
CA PHE A 70 13.65 -1.10 0.80
C PHE A 70 13.58 -0.21 2.04
N ILE A 71 14.60 -0.27 2.91
CA ILE A 71 14.66 0.56 4.12
C ILE A 71 14.78 2.05 3.74
N ALA A 72 15.60 2.40 2.76
CA ALA A 72 15.72 3.77 2.30
C ALA A 72 14.42 4.29 1.64
N ALA A 73 13.78 3.48 0.80
CA ALA A 73 12.52 3.85 0.13
C ALA A 73 11.35 4.00 1.12
N SER A 74 11.36 3.24 2.23
CA SER A 74 10.32 3.30 3.25
C SER A 74 10.33 4.59 4.09
N ARG A 75 11.42 5.36 4.07
CA ARG A 75 11.58 6.62 4.81
C ARG A 75 11.17 6.46 6.29
N GLY A 76 10.15 7.21 6.74
CA GLY A 76 9.66 7.16 8.12
C GLY A 76 9.01 5.84 8.54
N ASN A 77 8.65 4.99 7.58
CA ASN A 77 8.09 3.66 7.83
C ASN A 77 9.18 2.57 8.01
N HIS A 78 10.45 2.95 8.08
CA HIS A 78 11.57 2.01 8.15
C HIS A 78 11.48 1.03 9.31
N ALA A 79 10.92 1.44 10.45
CA ALA A 79 10.75 0.59 11.62
C ALA A 79 9.81 -0.60 11.33
N GLU A 80 8.70 -0.35 10.63
CA GLU A 80 7.74 -1.38 10.22
C GLU A 80 8.37 -2.38 9.23
N ILE A 81 9.13 -1.88 8.25
CA ILE A 81 9.83 -2.74 7.29
C ILE A 81 10.89 -3.60 8.01
N MET A 82 11.65 -3.01 8.94
CA MET A 82 12.64 -3.76 9.73
C MET A 82 11.97 -4.79 10.65
N ASP A 83 10.84 -4.48 11.25
CA ASP A 83 10.08 -5.43 12.08
C ASP A 83 9.51 -6.59 11.26
N PHE A 84 9.00 -6.31 10.06
CA PHE A 84 8.58 -7.33 9.12
C PHE A 84 9.74 -8.28 8.76
N LEU A 85 10.89 -7.75 8.38
CA LEU A 85 12.08 -8.54 8.03
C LEU A 85 12.62 -9.35 9.21
N ARG A 86 12.59 -8.78 10.43
CA ARG A 86 12.94 -9.48 11.66
C ARG A 86 11.99 -10.65 11.94
N GLY A 87 10.69 -10.45 11.73
CA GLY A 87 9.68 -11.50 11.81
C GLY A 87 9.91 -12.62 10.81
N ALA A 88 10.21 -12.27 9.56
CA ALA A 88 10.51 -13.22 8.50
C ALA A 88 11.80 -14.02 8.76
N SER A 89 12.83 -13.38 9.31
CA SER A 89 14.07 -14.06 9.71
C SER A 89 13.80 -15.12 10.77
N ARG A 90 13.06 -14.76 11.83
CA ARG A 90 12.71 -15.74 12.88
C ARG A 90 11.92 -16.95 12.36
N LYS A 91 11.19 -16.80 11.25
CA LYS A 91 10.41 -17.87 10.61
C LYS A 91 11.15 -18.55 9.44
N GLY A 92 12.40 -18.18 9.16
CA GLY A 92 13.19 -18.78 8.09
C GLY A 92 12.68 -18.51 6.68
N CYS A 93 11.97 -17.40 6.45
CA CYS A 93 11.37 -17.06 5.15
C CYS A 93 11.85 -15.70 4.60
N THR A 94 13.11 -15.33 4.87
CA THR A 94 13.72 -14.05 4.47
C THR A 94 13.66 -13.79 2.97
N GLY A 95 14.02 -14.79 2.16
CA GLY A 95 13.97 -14.67 0.69
C GLY A 95 12.56 -14.38 0.19
N ARG A 96 11.54 -14.99 0.79
CA ARG A 96 10.14 -14.76 0.43
C ARG A 96 9.67 -13.37 0.87
N ALA A 97 10.15 -12.88 2.01
CA ALA A 97 9.87 -11.52 2.47
C ALA A 97 10.46 -10.46 1.53
N LEU A 98 11.69 -10.66 1.03
CA LEU A 98 12.29 -9.77 0.04
C LEU A 98 11.52 -9.79 -1.28
N GLN A 99 11.05 -10.97 -1.73
CA GLN A 99 10.16 -11.06 -2.90
C GLN A 99 8.87 -10.27 -2.70
N LEU A 100 8.24 -10.33 -1.52
CA LEU A 100 7.05 -9.55 -1.21
C LEU A 100 7.35 -8.04 -1.25
N LEU A 101 8.42 -7.59 -0.59
CA LEU A 101 8.81 -6.16 -0.61
C LEU A 101 9.07 -5.66 -2.04
N ALA A 102 9.63 -6.50 -2.91
CA ALA A 102 9.87 -6.15 -4.31
C ALA A 102 8.59 -5.95 -5.14
N THR A 103 7.43 -6.41 -4.65
CA THR A 103 6.13 -6.17 -5.29
C THR A 103 5.48 -4.86 -4.85
N LEU A 104 6.01 -4.19 -3.83
CA LEU A 104 5.43 -2.97 -3.27
C LEU A 104 5.84 -1.73 -4.04
N SER A 105 4.91 -0.80 -4.17
CA SER A 105 5.23 0.56 -4.60
C SER A 105 6.00 1.31 -3.51
N GLU A 106 6.68 2.41 -3.86
CA GLU A 106 7.28 3.29 -2.86
C GLU A 106 6.27 3.82 -1.84
N LYS A 107 5.03 4.09 -2.29
CA LYS A 107 3.96 4.49 -1.38
C LYS A 107 3.68 3.40 -0.36
N ASP A 108 3.53 2.15 -0.81
CA ASP A 108 3.24 1.04 0.08
C ASP A 108 4.39 0.76 1.06
N LEU A 109 5.63 0.91 0.63
CA LEU A 109 6.79 0.84 1.53
C LEU A 109 6.75 1.92 2.62
N ARG A 110 6.18 3.11 2.32
CA ARG A 110 6.15 4.26 3.24
C ARG A 110 5.03 4.24 4.25
N ASP A 111 3.99 3.42 4.06
CA ASP A 111 2.79 3.49 4.89
C ASP A 111 2.19 2.13 5.30
N THR A 112 2.73 1.00 4.81
CA THR A 112 2.18 -0.31 5.17
C THR A 112 2.77 -0.82 6.49
N PRO A 113 1.92 -1.13 7.48
CA PRO A 113 2.37 -1.74 8.74
C PRO A 113 2.95 -3.15 8.55
N SER A 114 3.91 -3.52 9.39
CA SER A 114 4.53 -4.86 9.42
C SER A 114 3.52 -5.99 9.56
N ALA A 115 2.46 -5.77 10.33
CA ALA A 115 1.39 -6.76 10.52
C ALA A 115 0.64 -7.08 9.23
N VAL A 116 0.41 -6.07 8.36
CA VAL A 116 -0.22 -6.28 7.06
C VAL A 116 0.70 -7.08 6.14
N LEU A 117 1.98 -6.71 6.06
CA LEU A 117 2.97 -7.45 5.28
C LEU A 117 3.12 -8.90 5.76
N ALA A 118 3.11 -9.10 7.08
CA ALA A 118 3.16 -10.43 7.70
C ALA A 118 1.94 -11.28 7.36
N ASP A 119 0.73 -10.69 7.33
CA ASP A 119 -0.48 -11.38 6.91
C ASP A 119 -0.34 -11.91 5.48
N HIS A 120 0.10 -11.08 4.57
CA HIS A 120 0.30 -11.47 3.17
C HIS A 120 1.39 -12.52 2.99
N LEU A 121 2.49 -12.42 3.74
CA LEU A 121 3.59 -13.37 3.67
C LEU A 121 3.20 -14.75 4.20
N TYR A 122 2.59 -14.78 5.40
CA TYR A 122 2.38 -16.05 6.12
C TYR A 122 1.11 -16.80 5.72
N ASN A 123 0.14 -16.10 5.13
CA ASN A 123 -1.11 -16.69 4.65
C ASN A 123 -1.14 -16.89 3.13
N THR A 124 0.04 -16.97 2.50
CA THR A 124 0.21 -17.32 1.09
C THR A 124 1.02 -18.60 0.99
N ASP A 125 0.65 -19.47 0.05
CA ASP A 125 1.43 -20.68 -0.24
C ASP A 125 2.89 -20.30 -0.55
N LYS A 126 3.82 -21.04 0.03
CA LYS A 126 5.26 -20.79 -0.11
C LYS A 126 5.77 -20.88 -1.55
N ASN A 127 5.08 -21.64 -2.39
CA ASN A 127 5.41 -21.85 -3.80
C ASN A 127 4.62 -20.93 -4.74
N ALA A 128 3.70 -20.09 -4.21
CA ALA A 128 2.90 -19.20 -5.03
C ALA A 128 3.78 -18.16 -5.72
N ASP A 129 3.41 -17.76 -6.93
CA ASP A 129 4.12 -16.73 -7.69
C ASP A 129 4.15 -15.39 -6.93
N ALA A 130 5.30 -14.73 -6.94
CA ALA A 130 5.49 -13.52 -6.15
C ALA A 130 4.73 -12.33 -6.73
N ALA A 131 4.78 -12.13 -8.03
CA ALA A 131 4.21 -10.94 -8.66
C ALA A 131 2.68 -10.97 -8.70
N THR A 132 2.10 -12.16 -8.91
CA THR A 132 0.65 -12.30 -9.11
C THR A 132 -0.10 -12.72 -7.85
N VAL A 133 0.50 -13.53 -6.98
CA VAL A 133 -0.18 -14.10 -5.81
C VAL A 133 0.33 -13.53 -4.50
N LEU A 134 1.65 -13.43 -4.31
CA LEU A 134 2.21 -12.91 -3.06
C LEU A 134 1.99 -11.41 -2.90
N ALA A 135 1.99 -10.65 -4.00
CA ALA A 135 1.76 -9.21 -4.00
C ALA A 135 0.53 -8.83 -3.14
N PRO A 136 0.68 -7.96 -2.13
CA PRO A 136 -0.43 -7.58 -1.27
C PRO A 136 -1.54 -6.85 -2.01
N ARG A 137 -1.17 -5.91 -2.87
CA ARG A 137 -2.09 -5.06 -3.62
C ARG A 137 -2.64 -5.78 -4.86
N VAL A 138 -3.91 -5.57 -5.15
CA VAL A 138 -4.56 -6.03 -6.38
C VAL A 138 -4.59 -4.91 -7.40
N ALA A 139 -5.03 -3.71 -7.01
CA ALA A 139 -5.08 -2.51 -7.83
C ALA A 139 -4.70 -1.27 -7.01
N ASP A 140 -5.67 -0.50 -6.56
CA ASP A 140 -5.50 0.78 -5.84
C ASP A 140 -6.21 0.82 -4.48
N GLU A 141 -6.68 -0.34 -4.00
CA GLU A 141 -7.35 -0.46 -2.71
C GLU A 141 -6.41 -0.17 -1.53
N MET A 142 -7.00 0.21 -0.38
CA MET A 142 -6.25 0.27 0.87
C MET A 142 -5.74 -1.12 1.25
N LEU A 143 -4.44 -1.23 1.55
CA LEU A 143 -3.86 -2.49 2.01
C LEU A 143 -4.34 -2.82 3.42
N THR A 144 -4.91 -4.01 3.56
CA THR A 144 -5.39 -4.57 4.83
C THR A 144 -4.92 -6.02 4.97
N PRO A 145 -4.93 -6.60 6.18
CA PRO A 145 -4.58 -8.00 6.38
C PRO A 145 -5.70 -8.94 5.89
N TYR A 146 -6.11 -8.79 4.64
CA TYR A 146 -7.29 -9.45 4.11
C TYR A 146 -7.16 -10.98 3.97
N ARG A 147 -5.94 -11.52 3.90
CA ARG A 147 -5.77 -12.96 3.66
C ARG A 147 -6.26 -13.80 4.82
N SER A 148 -5.73 -13.57 6.00
CA SER A 148 -6.20 -14.28 7.20
C SER A 148 -7.66 -13.97 7.51
N PHE A 149 -8.10 -12.73 7.24
CA PHE A 149 -9.49 -12.34 7.40
C PHE A 149 -10.40 -13.19 6.50
N LEU A 150 -10.17 -13.23 5.19
CA LEU A 150 -11.01 -13.98 4.26
C LEU A 150 -10.90 -15.49 4.47
N GLN A 151 -9.71 -16.02 4.82
CA GLN A 151 -9.54 -17.43 5.17
C GLN A 151 -10.38 -17.85 6.38
N ARG A 152 -10.59 -16.95 7.33
CA ARG A 152 -11.41 -17.18 8.52
C ARG A 152 -12.91 -16.99 8.25
N GLU A 153 -13.26 -15.95 7.49
CA GLU A 153 -14.65 -15.55 7.30
C GLU A 153 -15.37 -16.38 6.23
N ILE A 154 -14.67 -16.83 5.17
CA ILE A 154 -15.27 -17.67 4.14
C ILE A 154 -15.54 -19.06 4.73
N PRO A 155 -16.81 -19.52 4.75
CA PRO A 155 -17.15 -20.83 5.28
C PRO A 155 -16.32 -21.96 4.63
N ALA A 156 -15.87 -22.92 5.40
CA ALA A 156 -15.00 -24.01 4.92
C ALA A 156 -15.60 -24.80 3.74
N ALA A 157 -16.93 -24.98 3.74
CA ALA A 157 -17.64 -25.65 2.65
C ALA A 157 -17.55 -24.84 1.35
N ASP A 158 -17.73 -23.50 1.43
CA ASP A 158 -17.63 -22.59 0.28
C ASP A 158 -16.19 -22.53 -0.22
N ALA A 159 -15.22 -22.39 0.68
CA ALA A 159 -13.79 -22.41 0.35
C ALA A 159 -13.40 -23.68 -0.39
N ALA A 160 -13.87 -24.86 0.06
CA ALA A 160 -13.66 -26.14 -0.62
C ALA A 160 -14.36 -26.21 -1.98
N ALA A 161 -15.56 -25.65 -2.09
CA ALA A 161 -16.29 -25.59 -3.35
C ALA A 161 -15.59 -24.67 -4.37
N PHE A 162 -15.11 -23.50 -3.94
CA PHE A 162 -14.38 -22.53 -4.78
C PHE A 162 -13.05 -23.11 -5.28
N ARG A 163 -12.31 -23.85 -4.42
CA ARG A 163 -11.07 -24.52 -4.84
C ARG A 163 -11.30 -25.61 -5.89
N ARG A 164 -12.43 -26.34 -5.82
CA ARG A 164 -12.77 -27.38 -6.82
C ARG A 164 -13.24 -26.77 -8.14
N ASP A 165 -13.93 -25.64 -8.06
CA ASP A 165 -14.53 -24.96 -9.20
C ASP A 165 -14.51 -23.45 -8.99
N PRO A 166 -13.49 -22.74 -9.50
CA PRO A 166 -13.38 -21.27 -9.34
C PRO A 166 -14.57 -20.48 -9.92
N GLN A 167 -15.34 -21.06 -10.87
CA GLN A 167 -16.54 -20.40 -11.38
C GLN A 167 -17.61 -20.20 -10.29
N ARG A 168 -17.59 -21.00 -9.24
CA ARG A 168 -18.47 -20.82 -8.09
C ARG A 168 -18.14 -19.55 -7.30
N LEU A 169 -16.87 -19.15 -7.22
CA LEU A 169 -16.50 -17.86 -6.62
C LEU A 169 -16.99 -16.70 -7.48
N VAL A 170 -16.90 -16.81 -8.82
CA VAL A 170 -17.47 -15.82 -9.75
C VAL A 170 -18.98 -15.68 -9.54
N ALA A 171 -19.69 -16.81 -9.50
CA ALA A 171 -21.15 -16.83 -9.25
C ALA A 171 -21.47 -16.23 -7.88
N TRP A 172 -20.73 -16.59 -6.84
CA TRP A 172 -20.91 -16.03 -5.50
C TRP A 172 -20.71 -14.50 -5.48
N CYS A 173 -19.66 -13.98 -6.13
CA CYS A 173 -19.45 -12.54 -6.24
C CYS A 173 -20.57 -11.82 -7.00
N ARG A 174 -21.15 -12.47 -8.01
CA ARG A 174 -22.30 -11.93 -8.75
C ARG A 174 -23.57 -11.90 -7.91
N ASP A 175 -23.84 -12.99 -7.19
CA ASP A 175 -25.13 -13.23 -6.57
C ASP A 175 -25.21 -12.71 -5.11
N SER A 176 -24.04 -12.61 -4.42
CA SER A 176 -23.95 -12.23 -3.01
C SER A 176 -23.44 -10.81 -2.78
N LEU A 177 -22.95 -10.14 -3.82
CA LEU A 177 -22.48 -8.74 -3.72
C LEU A 177 -23.40 -7.82 -4.53
N THR A 178 -24.03 -6.89 -3.83
CA THR A 178 -24.85 -5.84 -4.47
C THR A 178 -23.95 -4.86 -5.21
N LEU A 179 -24.17 -4.68 -6.51
CA LEU A 179 -23.44 -3.72 -7.30
C LEU A 179 -23.99 -2.28 -7.02
N ARG A 180 -23.15 -1.43 -6.49
CA ARG A 180 -23.44 -0.05 -6.08
C ARG A 180 -22.43 0.89 -6.74
N PRO A 181 -22.67 1.33 -8.00
CA PRO A 181 -21.75 2.21 -8.73
C PRO A 181 -21.45 3.53 -7.99
N GLU A 182 -22.41 4.03 -7.22
CA GLU A 182 -22.29 5.26 -6.43
C GLU A 182 -21.31 5.18 -5.26
N LEU A 183 -20.86 4.00 -4.87
CA LEU A 183 -19.85 3.86 -3.81
C LEU A 183 -18.44 4.26 -4.26
N CYS A 184 -18.21 4.39 -5.55
CA CYS A 184 -16.95 4.85 -6.12
C CYS A 184 -17.09 6.27 -6.70
N THR A 185 -17.42 7.24 -5.84
CA THR A 185 -17.63 8.64 -6.27
C THR A 185 -16.36 9.43 -6.52
N VAL A 186 -15.20 8.97 -5.99
CA VAL A 186 -13.91 9.67 -6.05
C VAL A 186 -12.75 8.74 -6.41
N SER A 187 -12.99 7.72 -7.21
CA SER A 187 -11.99 6.72 -7.62
C SER A 187 -11.34 5.97 -6.42
N THR A 188 -12.01 5.94 -5.28
CA THR A 188 -11.53 5.23 -4.10
C THR A 188 -12.19 3.87 -4.03
N THR A 189 -11.39 2.83 -4.14
CA THR A 189 -11.87 1.45 -4.08
C THR A 189 -12.11 0.99 -2.64
N ILE A 190 -13.05 0.07 -2.46
CA ILE A 190 -13.35 -0.54 -1.17
C ILE A 190 -12.38 -1.71 -0.94
N SER A 191 -11.80 -1.79 0.26
CA SER A 191 -10.93 -2.91 0.62
C SER A 191 -11.67 -4.26 0.58
N PRO A 192 -10.98 -5.40 0.38
CA PRO A 192 -11.60 -6.72 0.37
C PRO A 192 -12.40 -7.04 1.63
N GLU A 193 -11.92 -6.61 2.81
CA GLU A 193 -12.66 -6.72 4.07
C GLU A 193 -13.93 -5.88 4.06
N GLY A 194 -13.85 -4.65 3.54
CA GLY A 194 -14.99 -3.75 3.43
C GLY A 194 -16.09 -4.33 2.54
N VAL A 195 -15.72 -4.88 1.39
CA VAL A 195 -16.67 -5.57 0.48
C VAL A 195 -17.29 -6.78 1.16
N TRP A 196 -16.51 -7.61 1.84
CA TRP A 196 -17.04 -8.76 2.57
C TRP A 196 -18.08 -8.36 3.63
N ARG A 197 -17.77 -7.33 4.42
CA ARG A 197 -18.64 -6.87 5.52
C ARG A 197 -19.91 -6.19 5.02
N SER A 198 -19.80 -5.33 4.01
CA SER A 198 -20.95 -4.56 3.48
C SER A 198 -21.81 -5.33 2.51
N ARG A 199 -21.30 -6.42 1.90
CA ARG A 199 -21.94 -7.13 0.78
C ARG A 199 -22.30 -6.23 -0.39
N ALA A 200 -21.58 -5.10 -0.53
CA ALA A 200 -21.78 -4.10 -1.57
C ALA A 200 -20.45 -3.64 -2.13
N ALA A 201 -20.39 -3.39 -3.42
CA ALA A 201 -19.20 -2.92 -4.11
C ALA A 201 -19.56 -2.20 -5.42
N ASP A 202 -18.71 -1.29 -5.86
CA ASP A 202 -18.65 -0.89 -7.26
C ASP A 202 -18.00 -1.97 -8.12
N LYS A 203 -17.91 -1.77 -9.45
CA LYS A 203 -17.36 -2.76 -10.38
C LYS A 203 -15.90 -3.12 -10.06
N LEU A 204 -15.07 -2.10 -9.78
CA LEU A 204 -13.63 -2.31 -9.56
C LEU A 204 -13.39 -2.97 -8.20
N SER A 205 -14.04 -2.48 -7.14
CA SER A 205 -13.95 -3.08 -5.79
C SER A 205 -14.43 -4.53 -5.78
N ARG A 206 -15.45 -4.90 -6.59
CA ARG A 206 -15.88 -6.28 -6.75
C ARG A 206 -14.82 -7.15 -7.42
N ALA A 207 -14.13 -6.63 -8.44
CA ALA A 207 -13.03 -7.33 -9.10
C ALA A 207 -11.83 -7.51 -8.15
N ILE A 208 -11.47 -6.46 -7.40
CA ILE A 208 -10.44 -6.52 -6.36
C ILE A 208 -10.78 -7.59 -5.32
N PHE A 209 -12.01 -7.59 -4.83
CA PHE A 209 -12.46 -8.61 -3.87
C PHE A 209 -12.35 -10.03 -4.43
N PHE A 210 -12.76 -10.25 -5.69
CA PHE A 210 -12.63 -11.55 -6.34
C PHE A 210 -11.18 -12.04 -6.35
N VAL A 211 -10.25 -11.20 -6.79
CA VAL A 211 -8.81 -11.55 -6.81
C VAL A 211 -8.27 -11.78 -5.40
N ALA A 212 -8.64 -10.94 -4.44
CA ALA A 212 -8.22 -11.08 -3.04
C ALA A 212 -8.73 -12.40 -2.43
N ALA A 213 -9.99 -12.76 -2.68
CA ALA A 213 -10.57 -14.01 -2.23
C ALA A 213 -9.90 -15.23 -2.89
N ALA A 214 -9.68 -15.19 -4.21
CA ALA A 214 -8.96 -16.21 -4.94
C ALA A 214 -7.55 -16.43 -4.36
N ARG A 215 -6.77 -15.34 -4.22
CA ARG A 215 -5.43 -15.38 -3.61
C ARG A 215 -5.44 -15.93 -2.18
N SER A 216 -6.46 -15.59 -1.38
CA SER A 216 -6.59 -16.05 0.01
C SER A 216 -6.92 -17.54 0.09
N LEU A 217 -7.58 -18.08 -0.91
CA LEU A 217 -7.97 -19.49 -1.00
C LEU A 217 -6.96 -20.38 -1.73
N GLY A 218 -5.90 -19.78 -2.31
CA GLY A 218 -4.89 -20.50 -3.07
C GLY A 218 -5.37 -20.94 -4.46
N LEU A 219 -6.19 -20.11 -5.11
CA LEU A 219 -6.70 -20.30 -6.47
C LEU A 219 -5.80 -19.57 -7.48
#